data_4ce02d59d4b7d59d0a9c8451028420bd
#
_entry.id   4ce02d59d4b7d59d0a9c8451028420bd
#
_cell.length_a   1.000
_cell.length_b   1.000
_cell.length_c   1.000
_cell.angle_alpha   90.00
_cell.angle_beta   90.00
_cell.angle_gamma   90.00
#
_symmetry.space_group_name_H-M   'P 1'
#
loop_
_entity.id
_entity.type
_entity.pdbx_description
1 polymer ?
#
loop_
_entity_poly.entity_id
_entity_poly.type
_entity_poly.pdbx_seq_one_letter_code
_entity_poly.pdbx_strand_id
1 'polypeptide(L)'
;MLRWGHRPTRDARLTTHVALVARALGASGIILSDTEDRKIKDTIDGVTRRWGGTFFFEMGIPWRKAVSEWKTRNDVVVHLTAYGENVETTDVLSRIRASGKNILVIVGSQKVPGEFFSEAVSDFNVAVGNQPHSECASVAVFLDRLFKGEELAKSFQNANVKIIPQRRGKKVVTRKNRETSSPRKEI
;
A
#
# COMPACT_ATOMS: atom_id res chain seq x y z
N MET A 1 0.60 -5.28 2.65
CA MET A 1 2.04 -4.98 2.42
C MET A 1 2.84 -5.20 3.70
N LEU A 2 4.14 -5.44 3.61
CA LEU A 2 5.06 -5.53 4.74
C LEU A 2 6.18 -4.50 4.57
N ARG A 3 6.30 -3.59 5.54
CA ARG A 3 7.36 -2.58 5.63
C ARG A 3 8.43 -3.07 6.60
N TRP A 4 9.63 -3.34 6.10
CA TRP A 4 10.77 -3.80 6.90
C TRP A 4 11.82 -2.71 7.12
N GLY A 5 12.50 -2.76 8.27
CA GLY A 5 13.68 -1.94 8.57
C GLY A 5 13.36 -0.49 8.93
N HIS A 6 12.14 -0.20 9.39
CA HIS A 6 11.75 1.12 9.86
C HIS A 6 12.56 1.54 11.11
N ARG A 7 13.07 2.77 11.08
CA ARG A 7 13.76 3.44 12.19
C ARG A 7 12.91 4.63 12.65
N PRO A 8 12.30 4.59 13.85
CA PRO A 8 11.30 5.58 14.28
C PRO A 8 11.75 7.04 14.19
N THR A 9 13.02 7.34 14.53
CA THR A 9 13.54 8.71 14.48
C THR A 9 13.92 9.19 13.09
N ARG A 10 14.17 8.30 12.14
CA ARG A 10 14.72 8.62 10.82
C ARG A 10 13.72 8.43 9.70
N ASP A 11 12.92 7.38 9.76
CA ASP A 11 12.10 6.93 8.65
C ASP A 11 10.60 7.23 8.84
N ALA A 12 10.20 7.90 9.93
CA ALA A 12 8.79 8.12 10.27
C ALA A 12 8.00 8.76 9.13
N ARG A 13 8.54 9.82 8.53
CA ARG A 13 7.91 10.49 7.40
C ARG A 13 7.80 9.58 6.17
N LEU A 14 8.89 8.88 5.82
CA LEU A 14 8.91 8.01 4.65
C LEU A 14 7.97 6.81 4.83
N THR A 15 7.97 6.16 5.98
CA THR A 15 7.06 5.05 6.28
C THR A 15 5.59 5.50 6.27
N THR A 16 5.30 6.70 6.81
CA THR A 16 3.95 7.29 6.70
C THR A 16 3.53 7.45 5.24
N HIS A 17 4.41 7.98 4.39
CA HIS A 17 4.12 8.16 2.96
C HIS A 17 3.95 6.83 2.24
N VAL A 18 4.77 5.81 2.53
CA VAL A 18 4.60 4.46 1.98
C VAL A 18 3.22 3.89 2.34
N ALA A 19 2.78 4.04 3.59
CA ALA A 19 1.46 3.59 4.02
C ALA A 19 0.31 4.35 3.35
N LEU A 20 0.45 5.68 3.17
CA LEU A 20 -0.53 6.51 2.47
C LEU A 20 -0.63 6.15 0.99
N VAL A 21 0.50 5.93 0.33
CA VAL A 21 0.57 5.49 -1.08
C VAL A 21 -0.10 4.12 -1.22
N ALA A 22 0.28 3.15 -0.37
CA ALA A 22 -0.31 1.83 -0.37
C ALA A 22 -1.84 1.88 -0.24
N ARG A 23 -2.34 2.66 0.74
CA ARG A 23 -3.77 2.87 0.95
C ARG A 23 -4.45 3.49 -0.27
N ALA A 24 -3.87 4.56 -0.81
CA ALA A 24 -4.47 5.28 -1.94
C ALA A 24 -4.54 4.42 -3.21
N LEU A 25 -3.54 3.56 -3.41
CA LEU A 25 -3.40 2.73 -4.61
C LEU A 25 -3.86 1.27 -4.40
N GLY A 26 -4.84 1.06 -3.51
CA GLY A 26 -5.63 -0.17 -3.50
C GLY A 26 -5.15 -1.30 -2.60
N ALA A 27 -4.02 -1.15 -1.88
CA ALA A 27 -3.62 -2.14 -0.89
C ALA A 27 -4.62 -2.20 0.28
N SER A 28 -4.84 -3.40 0.82
CA SER A 28 -5.78 -3.62 1.94
C SER A 28 -5.21 -3.18 3.29
N GLY A 29 -3.88 -3.10 3.42
CA GLY A 29 -3.23 -2.71 4.66
C GLY A 29 -1.73 -2.81 4.60
N ILE A 30 -1.09 -2.48 5.74
CA ILE A 30 0.35 -2.55 5.91
C ILE A 30 0.71 -3.12 7.28
N ILE A 31 1.73 -3.95 7.30
CA ILE A 31 2.40 -4.46 8.49
C ILE A 31 3.73 -3.73 8.62
N LEU A 32 3.93 -3.01 9.70
CA LEU A 32 5.23 -2.48 10.10
C LEU A 32 5.96 -3.56 10.88
N SER A 33 6.87 -4.27 10.22
CA SER A 33 7.49 -5.45 10.82
C SER A 33 8.62 -5.08 11.79
N ASP A 34 8.78 -5.94 12.79
CA ASP A 34 9.89 -5.93 13.77
C ASP A 34 10.01 -4.65 14.63
N THR A 35 9.09 -3.72 14.50
CA THR A 35 9.09 -2.47 15.26
C THR A 35 7.68 -1.89 15.41
N GLU A 36 7.51 -0.99 16.37
CA GLU A 36 6.26 -0.28 16.60
C GLU A 36 6.48 1.23 16.46
N ASP A 37 5.53 1.91 15.81
CA ASP A 37 5.45 3.37 15.77
C ASP A 37 3.99 3.80 15.82
N ARG A 38 3.51 4.09 17.03
CA ARG A 38 2.12 4.49 17.29
C ARG A 38 1.74 5.78 16.59
N LYS A 39 2.67 6.72 16.41
CA LYS A 39 2.40 8.01 15.74
C LYS A 39 2.03 7.78 14.27
N ILE A 40 2.72 6.85 13.60
CA ILE A 40 2.38 6.48 12.23
C ILE A 40 1.01 5.81 12.20
N LYS A 41 0.76 4.84 13.10
CA LYS A 41 -0.54 4.17 13.18
C LYS A 41 -1.67 5.16 13.38
N ASP A 42 -1.57 6.06 14.35
CA ASP A 42 -2.60 7.07 14.63
C ASP A 42 -2.86 7.98 13.42
N THR A 43 -1.81 8.35 12.69
CA THR A 43 -1.90 9.14 11.47
C THR A 43 -2.68 8.39 10.38
N ILE A 44 -2.34 7.13 10.12
CA ILE A 44 -2.98 6.31 9.08
C ILE A 44 -4.43 5.99 9.45
N ASP A 45 -4.70 5.64 10.70
CA ASP A 45 -6.06 5.41 11.22
C ASP A 45 -6.90 6.70 11.10
N GLY A 46 -6.31 7.86 11.41
CA GLY A 46 -6.95 9.16 11.26
C GLY A 46 -7.32 9.47 9.79
N VAL A 47 -6.41 9.20 8.87
CA VAL A 47 -6.67 9.35 7.42
C VAL A 47 -7.76 8.38 6.98
N THR A 48 -7.73 7.12 7.41
CA THR A 48 -8.72 6.11 7.05
C THR A 48 -10.11 6.49 7.56
N ARG A 49 -10.24 6.93 8.80
CA ARG A 49 -11.52 7.44 9.35
C ARG A 49 -12.06 8.63 8.57
N ARG A 50 -11.19 9.56 8.17
CA ARG A 50 -11.59 10.78 7.46
C ARG A 50 -11.98 10.53 6.01
N TRP A 51 -11.15 9.75 5.30
CA TRP A 51 -11.24 9.56 3.84
C TRP A 51 -11.92 8.26 3.43
N GLY A 52 -12.33 7.43 4.42
CA GLY A 52 -13.07 6.19 4.19
C GLY A 52 -12.21 5.00 3.78
N GLY A 53 -12.89 3.90 3.44
CA GLY A 53 -12.27 2.62 3.13
C GLY A 53 -11.88 1.82 4.36
N THR A 54 -11.38 0.61 4.11
CA THR A 54 -10.89 -0.30 5.14
C THR A 54 -9.40 -0.54 4.89
N PHE A 55 -8.54 0.11 5.63
CA PHE A 55 -7.11 -0.09 5.53
C PHE A 55 -6.57 -0.40 6.93
N PHE A 56 -6.02 -1.61 7.11
CA PHE A 56 -5.45 -1.98 8.39
C PHE A 56 -3.99 -1.52 8.50
N PHE A 57 -3.58 -1.18 9.73
CA PHE A 57 -2.19 -0.91 10.09
C PHE A 57 -1.83 -1.77 11.29
N GLU A 58 -0.98 -2.76 11.07
CA GLU A 58 -0.42 -3.63 12.10
C GLU A 58 1.05 -3.30 12.32
N MET A 59 1.60 -3.59 13.49
CA MET A 59 2.99 -3.31 13.83
C MET A 59 3.55 -4.31 14.83
N GLY A 60 4.89 -4.38 14.92
CA GLY A 60 5.60 -5.27 15.85
C GLY A 60 5.61 -6.74 15.44
N ILE A 61 4.98 -7.10 14.33
CA ILE A 61 4.96 -8.49 13.86
C ILE A 61 6.32 -8.82 13.25
N PRO A 62 7.02 -9.88 13.73
CA PRO A 62 8.26 -10.33 13.10
C PRO A 62 8.05 -10.66 11.63
N TRP A 63 8.92 -10.17 10.76
CA TRP A 63 8.77 -10.36 9.31
C TRP A 63 8.72 -11.84 8.91
N ARG A 64 9.52 -12.70 9.58
CA ARG A 64 9.51 -14.15 9.34
C ARG A 64 8.14 -14.78 9.64
N LYS A 65 7.50 -14.34 10.72
CA LYS A 65 6.16 -14.78 11.08
C LYS A 65 5.15 -14.36 10.01
N ALA A 66 5.16 -13.09 9.62
CA ALA A 66 4.26 -12.59 8.57
C ALA A 66 4.45 -13.36 7.25
N VAL A 67 5.68 -13.54 6.78
CA VAL A 67 5.97 -14.31 5.55
C VAL A 67 5.52 -15.76 5.67
N SER A 68 5.83 -16.43 6.80
CA SER A 68 5.44 -17.82 7.03
C SER A 68 3.91 -18.00 6.98
N GLU A 69 3.16 -17.09 7.58
CA GLU A 69 1.68 -17.13 7.55
C GLU A 69 1.14 -17.00 6.12
N TRP A 70 1.73 -16.15 5.28
CA TRP A 70 1.33 -16.00 3.88
C TRP A 70 1.70 -17.22 3.05
N LYS A 71 2.90 -17.75 3.21
CA LYS A 71 3.33 -18.99 2.55
C LYS A 71 2.46 -20.19 2.94
N THR A 72 2.09 -20.32 4.22
CA THR A 72 1.22 -21.41 4.70
C THR A 72 -0.17 -21.36 4.06
N ARG A 73 -0.69 -20.15 3.75
CA ARG A 73 -1.94 -19.99 3.00
C ARG A 73 -1.79 -20.18 1.49
N ASN A 74 -0.59 -20.48 1.03
CA ASN A 74 -0.26 -20.57 -0.40
C ASN A 74 -0.48 -19.24 -1.16
N ASP A 75 -0.35 -18.10 -0.46
CA ASP A 75 -0.39 -16.77 -1.04
C ASP A 75 1.00 -16.39 -1.61
N VAL A 76 1.04 -15.36 -2.45
CA VAL A 76 2.25 -14.91 -3.14
C VAL A 76 2.98 -13.85 -2.33
N VAL A 77 4.30 -13.96 -2.24
CA VAL A 77 5.19 -12.96 -1.64
C VAL A 77 6.03 -12.29 -2.73
N VAL A 78 5.93 -10.98 -2.85
CA VAL A 78 6.68 -10.15 -3.81
C VAL A 78 7.62 -9.22 -3.04
N HIS A 79 8.91 -9.28 -3.32
CA HIS A 79 9.91 -8.37 -2.78
C HIS A 79 10.24 -7.27 -3.79
N LEU A 80 9.97 -6.01 -3.45
CA LEU A 80 10.34 -4.87 -4.28
C LEU A 80 11.80 -4.50 -4.05
N THR A 81 12.58 -4.61 -5.10
CA THR A 81 14.03 -4.37 -5.08
C THR A 81 14.54 -3.92 -6.44
N ALA A 82 15.52 -3.03 -6.48
CA ALA A 82 16.14 -2.59 -7.74
C ALA A 82 16.89 -3.73 -8.49
N TYR A 83 17.13 -4.85 -7.83
CA TYR A 83 17.81 -6.03 -8.39
C TYR A 83 16.86 -7.07 -8.98
N GLY A 84 15.55 -6.85 -8.91
CA GLY A 84 14.53 -7.78 -9.36
C GLY A 84 14.26 -7.74 -10.87
N GLU A 85 13.30 -8.57 -11.29
CA GLU A 85 12.75 -8.56 -12.64
C GLU A 85 12.00 -7.25 -12.89
N ASN A 86 12.34 -6.57 -13.99
CA ASN A 86 11.78 -5.28 -14.31
C ASN A 86 10.32 -5.41 -14.80
N VAL A 87 9.43 -4.62 -14.20
CA VAL A 87 7.98 -4.65 -14.49
C VAL A 87 7.61 -4.33 -15.94
N GLU A 88 8.47 -3.64 -16.68
CA GLU A 88 8.19 -3.23 -18.06
C GLU A 88 8.83 -4.17 -19.09
N THR A 89 10.00 -4.73 -18.78
CA THR A 89 10.78 -5.52 -19.75
C THR A 89 10.62 -7.03 -19.58
N THR A 90 9.87 -7.48 -18.55
CA THR A 90 9.60 -8.90 -18.31
C THR A 90 8.09 -9.15 -18.16
N ASP A 91 7.70 -10.41 -18.10
CA ASP A 91 6.31 -10.84 -17.89
C ASP A 91 5.93 -11.00 -16.40
N VAL A 92 6.79 -10.55 -15.48
CA VAL A 92 6.65 -10.78 -14.03
C VAL A 92 5.27 -10.39 -13.48
N LEU A 93 4.74 -9.22 -13.88
CA LEU A 93 3.41 -8.79 -13.46
C LEU A 93 2.30 -9.70 -13.98
N SER A 94 2.44 -10.23 -15.18
CA SER A 94 1.48 -11.17 -15.76
C SER A 94 1.48 -12.50 -14.99
N ARG A 95 2.66 -13.02 -14.62
CA ARG A 95 2.79 -14.22 -13.77
C ARG A 95 2.19 -14.00 -12.38
N ILE A 96 2.44 -12.85 -11.75
CA ILE A 96 1.87 -12.51 -10.44
C ILE A 96 0.34 -12.48 -10.54
N ARG A 97 -0.23 -11.79 -11.53
CA ARG A 97 -1.70 -11.72 -11.73
C ARG A 97 -2.31 -13.08 -12.04
N ALA A 98 -1.64 -13.88 -12.88
CA ALA A 98 -2.12 -15.20 -13.26
C ALA A 98 -2.21 -16.19 -12.08
N SER A 99 -1.49 -15.93 -10.99
CA SER A 99 -1.60 -16.73 -9.76
C SER A 99 -2.99 -16.70 -9.14
N GLY A 100 -3.76 -15.62 -9.33
CA GLY A 100 -5.08 -15.41 -8.71
C GLY A 100 -5.08 -15.35 -7.18
N LYS A 101 -3.90 -15.26 -6.56
CA LYS A 101 -3.70 -15.33 -5.11
C LYS A 101 -3.64 -13.95 -4.47
N ASN A 102 -3.76 -13.90 -3.13
CA ASN A 102 -3.41 -12.69 -2.41
C ASN A 102 -1.90 -12.44 -2.48
N ILE A 103 -1.51 -11.18 -2.36
CA ILE A 103 -0.12 -10.77 -2.55
C ILE A 103 0.37 -10.03 -1.31
N LEU A 104 1.44 -10.53 -0.68
CA LEU A 104 2.23 -9.79 0.30
C LEU A 104 3.37 -9.08 -0.42
N VAL A 105 3.34 -7.76 -0.44
CA VAL A 105 4.43 -6.95 -1.02
C VAL A 105 5.39 -6.53 0.09
N ILE A 106 6.65 -6.95 0.01
CA ILE A 106 7.72 -6.55 0.93
C ILE A 106 8.44 -5.34 0.36
N VAL A 107 8.59 -4.30 1.19
CA VAL A 107 9.39 -3.10 0.88
C VAL A 107 10.30 -2.76 2.04
N GLY A 108 11.61 -2.74 1.79
CA GLY A 108 12.64 -2.38 2.77
C GLY A 108 12.84 -0.88 2.89
N SER A 109 13.37 -0.40 4.03
CA SER A 109 13.78 1.00 4.22
C SER A 109 15.29 1.21 4.13
N GLN A 110 16.04 0.14 4.06
CA GLN A 110 17.51 0.12 4.00
C GLN A 110 17.96 -1.19 3.37
N LYS A 111 19.26 -1.49 3.42
CA LYS A 111 19.78 -2.79 2.97
C LYS A 111 19.05 -3.93 3.68
N VAL A 112 18.28 -4.67 2.91
CA VAL A 112 17.48 -5.79 3.39
C VAL A 112 18.33 -7.04 3.66
N PRO A 113 17.85 -7.99 4.50
CA PRO A 113 18.46 -9.30 4.64
C PRO A 113 18.57 -10.02 3.29
N GLY A 114 19.69 -10.71 3.07
CA GLY A 114 19.90 -11.51 1.84
C GLY A 114 18.82 -12.58 1.63
N GLU A 115 18.22 -13.06 2.71
CA GLU A 115 17.11 -14.02 2.69
C GLU A 115 15.89 -13.53 1.88
N PHE A 116 15.67 -12.20 1.78
CA PHE A 116 14.53 -11.66 1.01
C PHE A 116 14.62 -11.98 -0.48
N PHE A 117 15.82 -12.26 -0.98
CA PHE A 117 16.02 -12.64 -2.38
C PHE A 117 15.78 -14.13 -2.66
N SER A 118 15.66 -14.96 -1.61
CA SER A 118 15.50 -16.40 -1.74
C SER A 118 14.04 -16.81 -1.98
N GLU A 119 13.83 -17.91 -2.68
CA GLU A 119 12.50 -18.52 -2.91
C GLU A 119 11.81 -18.93 -1.61
N ALA A 120 12.58 -19.21 -0.55
CA ALA A 120 12.02 -19.46 0.78
C ALA A 120 11.24 -18.28 1.35
N VAL A 121 11.56 -17.05 0.94
CA VAL A 121 10.92 -15.81 1.38
C VAL A 121 10.05 -15.22 0.28
N SER A 122 10.60 -14.96 -0.89
CA SER A 122 9.91 -14.26 -1.97
C SER A 122 9.72 -15.13 -3.19
N ASP A 123 8.48 -15.22 -3.67
CA ASP A 123 8.16 -15.90 -4.92
C ASP A 123 8.64 -15.10 -6.13
N PHE A 124 8.68 -13.76 -5.97
CA PHE A 124 9.12 -12.82 -6.99
C PHE A 124 9.97 -11.71 -6.39
N ASN A 125 11.13 -11.45 -6.99
CA ASN A 125 11.90 -10.22 -6.77
C ASN A 125 11.62 -9.28 -7.93
N VAL A 126 11.02 -8.11 -7.67
CA VAL A 126 10.48 -7.22 -8.69
C VAL A 126 11.10 -5.84 -8.62
N ALA A 127 11.53 -5.32 -9.76
CA ALA A 127 12.06 -3.97 -9.91
C ALA A 127 11.09 -3.05 -10.67
N VAL A 128 10.87 -1.88 -10.10
CA VAL A 128 10.22 -0.75 -10.78
C VAL A 128 11.32 0.12 -11.41
N GLY A 129 11.94 -0.39 -12.44
CA GLY A 129 13.20 0.15 -12.93
C GLY A 129 14.42 -0.26 -12.08
N ASN A 130 15.57 -0.43 -12.73
CA ASN A 130 16.79 -0.93 -12.10
C ASN A 130 17.75 0.22 -11.76
N GLN A 131 17.20 1.35 -11.31
CA GLN A 131 17.93 2.51 -10.82
C GLN A 131 17.50 2.84 -9.38
N PRO A 132 18.38 3.43 -8.56
CA PRO A 132 18.02 3.87 -7.22
C PRO A 132 16.88 4.91 -7.24
N HIS A 133 15.84 4.65 -6.47
CA HIS A 133 14.71 5.57 -6.28
C HIS A 133 14.03 5.34 -4.93
N SER A 134 13.01 6.15 -4.58
CA SER A 134 12.34 6.03 -3.30
C SER A 134 11.40 4.83 -3.24
N GLU A 135 11.20 4.31 -2.02
CA GLU A 135 10.26 3.21 -1.73
C GLU A 135 8.82 3.60 -2.06
N CYS A 136 8.46 4.88 -1.88
CA CYS A 136 7.13 5.38 -2.29
C CYS A 136 6.91 5.24 -3.79
N ALA A 137 7.92 5.56 -4.60
CA ALA A 137 7.85 5.40 -6.06
C ALA A 137 7.73 3.92 -6.44
N SER A 138 8.54 3.04 -5.82
CA SER A 138 8.41 1.59 -6.02
C SER A 138 7.00 1.09 -5.78
N VAL A 139 6.45 1.42 -4.62
CA VAL A 139 5.11 0.98 -4.23
C VAL A 139 4.05 1.55 -5.17
N ALA A 140 4.14 2.84 -5.51
CA ALA A 140 3.16 3.49 -6.38
C ALA A 140 3.12 2.86 -7.77
N VAL A 141 4.25 2.76 -8.43
CA VAL A 141 4.32 2.22 -9.79
C VAL A 141 4.00 0.73 -9.82
N PHE A 142 4.48 -0.04 -8.83
CA PHE A 142 4.16 -1.47 -8.74
C PHE A 142 2.65 -1.70 -8.61
N LEU A 143 1.96 -0.99 -7.70
CA LEU A 143 0.53 -1.15 -7.50
C LEU A 143 -0.27 -0.67 -8.73
N ASP A 144 0.09 0.47 -9.31
CA ASP A 144 -0.53 0.98 -10.54
C ASP A 144 -0.43 -0.05 -11.68
N ARG A 145 0.75 -0.57 -11.93
CA ARG A 145 0.96 -1.60 -12.97
C ARG A 145 0.26 -2.92 -12.64
N LEU A 146 0.26 -3.33 -11.35
CA LEU A 146 -0.41 -4.54 -10.90
C LEU A 146 -1.93 -4.47 -11.13
N PHE A 147 -2.54 -3.35 -10.78
CA PHE A 147 -3.98 -3.12 -10.92
C PHE A 147 -4.38 -2.47 -12.27
N LYS A 148 -3.42 -2.22 -13.17
CA LYS A 148 -3.65 -1.63 -14.51
C LYS A 148 -4.32 -0.25 -14.47
N GLY A 149 -4.06 0.54 -13.43
CA GLY A 149 -4.63 1.88 -13.23
C GLY A 149 -6.07 1.89 -12.69
N GLU A 150 -6.71 0.74 -12.51
CA GLU A 150 -8.11 0.67 -12.04
C GLU A 150 -8.27 1.22 -10.62
N GLU A 151 -7.23 1.12 -9.78
CA GLU A 151 -7.23 1.65 -8.41
C GLU A 151 -7.34 3.18 -8.37
N LEU A 152 -6.92 3.89 -9.42
CA LEU A 152 -6.99 5.37 -9.49
C LEU A 152 -8.43 5.88 -9.58
N ALA A 153 -9.35 5.07 -10.10
CA ALA A 153 -10.77 5.38 -10.15
C ALA A 153 -11.56 4.88 -8.94
N LYS A 154 -10.90 4.20 -7.99
CA LYS A 154 -11.54 3.57 -6.84
C LYS A 154 -12.17 4.58 -5.90
N SER A 155 -13.42 4.37 -5.53
CA SER A 155 -14.09 5.14 -4.48
C SER A 155 -13.99 4.44 -3.13
N PHE A 156 -13.70 5.22 -2.09
CA PHE A 156 -13.63 4.71 -0.72
C PHE A 156 -14.97 4.83 -0.01
N GLN A 157 -15.49 3.70 0.47
CA GLN A 157 -16.74 3.67 1.21
C GLN A 157 -16.61 4.35 2.59
N ASN A 158 -17.73 4.86 3.13
CA ASN A 158 -17.81 5.48 4.45
C ASN A 158 -16.89 6.71 4.66
N ALA A 159 -16.52 7.40 3.58
CA ALA A 159 -15.72 8.61 3.66
C ALA A 159 -16.52 9.75 4.31
N ASN A 160 -15.97 10.37 5.36
CA ASN A 160 -16.52 11.59 5.96
C ASN A 160 -16.26 12.82 5.10
N VAL A 161 -15.19 12.78 4.30
CA VAL A 161 -14.76 13.86 3.41
C VAL A 161 -14.54 13.28 2.02
N LYS A 162 -15.04 13.98 0.99
CA LYS A 162 -14.86 13.62 -0.41
C LYS A 162 -14.41 14.82 -1.22
N ILE A 163 -13.36 14.64 -2.02
CA ILE A 163 -12.95 15.62 -3.03
C ILE A 163 -13.85 15.44 -4.25
N ILE A 164 -14.39 16.54 -4.75
CA ILE A 164 -15.07 16.56 -6.04
C ILE A 164 -14.11 17.19 -7.04
N PRO A 165 -13.63 16.41 -8.03
CA PRO A 165 -12.69 16.92 -9.02
C PRO A 165 -13.22 18.18 -9.72
N GLN A 166 -12.35 19.17 -9.89
CA GLN A 166 -12.68 20.43 -10.57
C GLN A 166 -11.59 20.75 -11.58
N ARG A 167 -11.95 21.27 -12.75
CA ARG A 167 -10.96 21.80 -13.71
C ARG A 167 -10.12 22.93 -13.11
N ARG A 168 -10.72 23.74 -12.24
CA ARG A 168 -10.07 24.83 -11.52
C ARG A 168 -10.67 24.96 -10.13
N GLY A 169 -9.85 25.35 -9.15
CA GLY A 169 -10.27 25.53 -7.76
C GLY A 169 -10.32 24.21 -6.97
N LYS A 170 -10.96 24.22 -5.81
CA LYS A 170 -11.08 23.11 -4.88
C LYS A 170 -12.52 22.96 -4.43
N LYS A 171 -13.06 21.75 -4.50
CA LYS A 171 -14.38 21.42 -3.96
C LYS A 171 -14.28 20.18 -3.07
N VAL A 172 -14.69 20.34 -1.83
CA VAL A 172 -14.73 19.27 -0.82
C VAL A 172 -16.11 19.23 -0.22
N VAL A 173 -16.68 18.04 -0.08
CA VAL A 173 -17.95 17.81 0.60
C VAL A 173 -17.73 16.94 1.84
N THR A 174 -18.43 17.27 2.93
CA THR A 174 -18.43 16.48 4.14
C THR A 174 -19.74 15.70 4.27
N ARG A 175 -19.76 14.64 5.07
CA ARG A 175 -20.97 13.86 5.31
C ARG A 175 -22.12 14.70 5.87
N LYS A 176 -21.81 15.63 6.78
CA LYS A 176 -22.81 16.57 7.34
C LYS A 176 -23.50 17.41 6.25
N ASN A 177 -22.75 17.89 5.25
CA ASN A 177 -23.31 18.70 4.16
C ASN A 177 -24.12 17.87 3.14
N ARG A 178 -23.99 16.53 3.13
CA ARG A 178 -24.79 15.66 2.25
C ARG A 178 -26.19 15.44 2.79
N GLU A 179 -26.37 15.39 4.10
CA GLU A 179 -27.67 15.22 4.75
C GLU A 179 -28.56 16.46 4.66
N THR A 180 -27.95 17.65 4.53
CA THR A 180 -28.69 18.93 4.38
C THR A 180 -29.04 19.28 2.93
N SER A 181 -28.45 18.61 1.92
CA SER A 181 -28.69 18.85 0.50
C SER A 181 -29.65 17.85 -0.17
N SER A 182 -30.34 17.03 0.60
CA SER A 182 -31.43 16.18 0.10
C SER A 182 -32.60 17.11 -0.29
N PRO A 183 -33.17 17.04 -1.50
CA PRO A 183 -34.27 17.91 -1.86
C PRO A 183 -35.44 17.60 -0.92
N ARG A 184 -36.00 18.66 -0.32
CA ARG A 184 -37.31 18.56 0.33
C ARG A 184 -38.30 18.02 -0.70
N LYS A 185 -38.87 16.85 -0.44
CA LYS A 185 -40.04 16.42 -1.18
C LYS A 185 -41.12 17.49 -0.95
N GLU A 186 -41.42 18.24 -1.98
CA GLU A 186 -42.65 19.03 -2.01
C GLU A 186 -43.81 18.06 -2.03
N ILE A 187 -44.71 18.27 -1.08
CA ILE A 187 -46.01 17.60 -0.98
C ILE A 187 -46.99 18.28 -1.91
#